data_41e87eac5d71e0f3e5aa589d34d1e2c1
#
_entry.id   41e87eac5d71e0f3e5aa589d34d1e2c1
#
_cell.length_a   1.000
_cell.length_b   1.000
_cell.length_c   1.000
_cell.angle_alpha   90.00
_cell.angle_beta   90.00
_cell.angle_gamma   90.00
#
_symmetry.space_group_name_H-M   'P 1'
#
loop_
_entity.id
_entity.type
_entity.pdbx_description
1 polymer ?
#
loop_
_entity_poly.entity_id
_entity_poly.type
_entity_poly.pdbx_seq_one_letter_code
_entity_poly.pdbx_strand_id
1 'polypeptide(L)'
;MDTKHLPENIVDDRGTLACRDAGLPATRRQLAHVEPEHLRALDRISIEGLEVFANHGVFPEENTLGQKFVVSVTFYTDTRRAGETDDLSASIHYGEAAHAIAEFMRAHPFKLLAAAAEGVADMLLGRYPSAYGVRVKLEKPWAPVGLPLRSVSVEIERTRA
;
A
#
# COMPACT_ATOMS: atom_id res chain seq x y z
N MET A 1 0.08 38.84 14.86
CA MET A 1 0.69 37.55 15.22
C MET A 1 -0.44 36.55 15.34
N ASP A 2 -0.77 35.89 14.22
CA ASP A 2 -1.88 34.92 14.16
C ASP A 2 -1.33 33.53 14.41
N THR A 3 -1.65 33.00 15.58
CA THR A 3 -1.41 31.60 15.92
C THR A 3 -2.41 30.74 15.15
N LYS A 4 -1.97 30.12 14.05
CA LYS A 4 -2.73 29.10 13.34
C LYS A 4 -3.01 27.93 14.30
N HIS A 5 -4.27 27.82 14.67
CA HIS A 5 -4.83 26.69 15.40
C HIS A 5 -4.72 25.44 14.51
N LEU A 6 -3.90 24.49 14.91
CA LEU A 6 -3.86 23.15 14.33
C LEU A 6 -5.17 22.43 14.74
N PRO A 7 -5.83 21.69 13.86
CA PRO A 7 -7.02 20.94 14.23
C PRO A 7 -6.65 19.84 15.21
N GLU A 8 -7.15 19.97 16.43
CA GLU A 8 -7.08 18.93 17.45
C GLU A 8 -8.00 17.75 17.08
N ASN A 9 -7.44 16.54 17.20
CA ASN A 9 -8.10 15.25 17.27
C ASN A 9 -8.78 14.72 16.00
N ILE A 10 -8.00 13.93 15.27
CA ILE A 10 -8.45 13.05 14.19
C ILE A 10 -9.08 11.74 14.75
N VAL A 11 -8.91 11.47 16.03
CA VAL A 11 -9.33 10.21 16.68
C VAL A 11 -10.21 10.55 17.88
N ASP A 12 -11.37 9.89 18.02
CA ASP A 12 -12.22 10.01 19.21
C ASP A 12 -11.64 9.25 20.40
N ASP A 13 -12.24 9.42 21.59
CA ASP A 13 -11.81 8.78 22.85
C ASP A 13 -11.79 7.24 22.80
N ARG A 14 -12.24 6.62 21.70
CA ARG A 14 -12.27 5.18 21.46
C ARG A 14 -11.27 4.74 20.41
N GLY A 15 -10.41 5.66 19.92
CA GLY A 15 -9.42 5.38 18.88
C GLY A 15 -10.01 5.31 17.48
N THR A 16 -11.22 5.84 17.25
CA THR A 16 -11.91 5.84 15.97
C THR A 16 -11.66 7.17 15.26
N LEU A 17 -11.28 7.11 13.97
CA LEU A 17 -11.14 8.32 13.15
C LEU A 17 -12.49 9.02 13.00
N ALA A 18 -12.64 10.20 13.63
CA ALA A 18 -13.84 11.02 13.50
C ALA A 18 -13.82 11.75 12.16
N CYS A 19 -14.58 11.26 11.16
CA CYS A 19 -14.89 12.05 9.97
C CYS A 19 -15.81 13.22 10.35
N ARG A 20 -15.25 14.37 10.69
CA ARG A 20 -15.99 15.64 10.77
C ARG A 20 -15.90 16.39 9.46
N ASP A 21 -16.59 15.92 8.40
CA ASP A 21 -16.86 16.74 7.22
C ASP A 21 -18.07 16.23 6.45
N ALA A 22 -19.22 16.31 7.09
CA ALA A 22 -20.50 16.30 6.39
C ALA A 22 -20.74 17.72 5.83
N GLY A 23 -20.19 18.05 4.64
CA GLY A 23 -20.53 19.32 4.02
C GLY A 23 -19.59 19.92 2.99
N LEU A 24 -18.46 19.33 2.67
CA LEU A 24 -17.59 19.84 1.61
C LEU A 24 -17.77 19.07 0.29
N PRO A 25 -17.81 19.78 -0.86
CA PRO A 25 -17.89 19.12 -2.17
C PRO A 25 -16.66 18.24 -2.41
N ALA A 26 -16.84 17.16 -3.17
CA ALA A 26 -15.91 16.04 -3.34
C ALA A 26 -14.54 16.34 -3.99
N THR A 27 -14.13 17.59 -4.07
CA THR A 27 -12.86 18.05 -4.62
C THR A 27 -11.86 18.40 -3.53
N ARG A 28 -10.92 17.51 -3.30
CA ARG A 28 -9.82 17.59 -2.33
C ARG A 28 -10.22 17.36 -0.86
N ARG A 29 -10.62 16.15 -0.51
CA ARG A 29 -10.34 15.69 0.85
C ARG A 29 -8.81 15.59 0.98
N GLN A 30 -8.19 16.53 1.66
CA GLN A 30 -6.87 16.32 2.23
C GLN A 30 -7.02 15.14 3.19
N LEU A 31 -6.51 13.97 2.80
CA LEU A 31 -6.40 12.85 3.71
C LEU A 31 -5.44 13.29 4.80
N ALA A 32 -5.93 13.31 6.03
CA ALA A 32 -5.09 13.63 7.16
C ALA A 32 -3.95 12.59 7.24
N HIS A 33 -2.76 13.09 7.54
CA HIS A 33 -1.63 12.23 7.87
C HIS A 33 -2.02 11.33 9.04
N VAL A 34 -1.88 10.03 8.89
CA VAL A 34 -2.14 9.04 9.93
C VAL A 34 -0.81 8.50 10.41
N GLU A 35 -0.52 8.68 11.69
CA GLU A 35 0.68 8.11 12.29
C GLU A 35 0.66 6.57 12.17
N PRO A 36 1.81 5.93 11.95
CA PRO A 36 1.88 4.48 11.76
C PRO A 36 1.22 3.65 12.86
N GLU A 37 1.26 4.13 14.09
CA GLU A 37 0.64 3.49 15.25
C GLU A 37 -0.90 3.43 15.15
N HIS A 38 -1.53 4.40 14.49
CA HIS A 38 -2.98 4.45 14.30
C HIS A 38 -3.48 3.57 13.15
N LEU A 39 -2.60 3.10 12.26
CA LEU A 39 -2.99 2.21 11.16
C LEU A 39 -3.61 0.90 11.68
N ARG A 40 -3.23 0.45 12.88
CA ARG A 40 -3.75 -0.79 13.48
C ARG A 40 -5.23 -0.72 13.85
N ALA A 41 -5.76 0.50 14.04
CA ALA A 41 -7.17 0.74 14.35
C ALA A 41 -8.06 0.84 13.10
N LEU A 42 -7.47 0.86 11.90
CA LEU A 42 -8.18 0.92 10.63
C LEU A 42 -8.58 -0.48 10.14
N ASP A 43 -9.59 -0.48 9.28
CA ASP A 43 -9.95 -1.67 8.51
C ASP A 43 -8.87 -1.99 7.47
N ARG A 44 -8.89 -3.22 6.97
CA ARG A 44 -7.88 -3.71 6.04
C ARG A 44 -8.52 -4.37 4.83
N ILE A 45 -7.98 -4.05 3.65
CA ILE A 45 -8.22 -4.80 2.43
C ILE A 45 -6.87 -5.38 2.01
N SER A 46 -6.77 -6.70 1.88
CA SER A 46 -5.50 -7.37 1.59
C SER A 46 -5.54 -8.12 0.26
N ILE A 47 -4.43 -8.06 -0.44
CA ILE A 47 -4.07 -8.93 -1.56
C ILE A 47 -2.92 -9.78 -1.07
N GLU A 48 -3.10 -11.10 -1.07
CA GLU A 48 -2.11 -12.02 -0.52
C GLU A 48 -1.57 -12.96 -1.60
N GLY A 49 -0.26 -13.06 -1.69
CA GLY A 49 0.39 -14.04 -2.54
C GLY A 49 0.26 -13.79 -4.04
N LEU A 50 0.14 -12.54 -4.51
CA LEU A 50 0.12 -12.21 -5.93
C LEU A 50 1.46 -12.60 -6.57
N GLU A 51 1.44 -13.59 -7.44
CA GLU A 51 2.63 -14.01 -8.17
C GLU A 51 2.85 -13.13 -9.40
N VAL A 52 4.04 -12.56 -9.52
CA VAL A 52 4.44 -11.73 -10.65
C VAL A 52 5.80 -12.20 -11.16
N PHE A 53 5.91 -12.40 -12.47
CA PHE A 53 7.21 -12.61 -13.11
C PHE A 53 7.78 -11.27 -13.56
N ALA A 54 8.99 -10.92 -13.10
CA ALA A 54 9.62 -9.63 -13.34
C ALA A 54 11.16 -9.73 -13.33
N ASN A 55 11.84 -8.65 -13.74
CA ASN A 55 13.28 -8.60 -13.99
C ASN A 55 14.01 -7.75 -12.95
N HIS A 56 13.78 -8.02 -11.65
CA HIS A 56 14.47 -7.32 -10.57
C HIS A 56 15.67 -8.14 -10.08
N GLY A 57 16.75 -7.48 -9.75
CA GLY A 57 17.92 -8.07 -9.13
C GLY A 57 19.20 -7.30 -9.41
N VAL A 58 20.26 -7.65 -8.68
CA VAL A 58 21.59 -7.05 -8.81
C VAL A 58 22.38 -7.73 -9.94
N PHE A 59 22.20 -9.04 -10.11
CA PHE A 59 22.93 -9.80 -11.13
C PHE A 59 22.35 -9.57 -12.53
N PRO A 60 23.21 -9.43 -13.56
CA PRO A 60 22.76 -9.26 -14.95
C PRO A 60 21.81 -10.37 -15.42
N GLU A 61 22.02 -11.59 -14.97
CA GLU A 61 21.22 -12.77 -15.31
C GLU A 61 19.79 -12.63 -14.81
N GLU A 62 19.59 -12.05 -13.64
CA GLU A 62 18.27 -11.78 -13.07
C GLU A 62 17.49 -10.75 -13.89
N ASN A 63 18.21 -9.73 -14.40
CA ASN A 63 17.61 -8.70 -15.25
C ASN A 63 17.27 -9.21 -16.65
N THR A 64 18.00 -10.22 -17.15
CA THR A 64 17.80 -10.80 -18.49
C THR A 64 16.74 -11.88 -18.46
N LEU A 65 16.85 -12.84 -17.56
CA LEU A 65 15.99 -14.03 -17.49
C LEU A 65 14.70 -13.76 -16.73
N GLY A 66 14.74 -12.86 -15.76
CA GLY A 66 13.63 -12.62 -14.85
C GLY A 66 13.40 -13.78 -13.87
N GLN A 67 12.50 -13.59 -12.94
CA GLN A 67 12.09 -14.62 -11.99
C GLN A 67 10.73 -14.30 -11.35
N LYS A 68 10.22 -15.27 -10.59
CA LYS A 68 8.99 -15.11 -9.81
C LYS A 68 9.23 -14.27 -8.56
N PHE A 69 8.35 -13.31 -8.36
CA PHE A 69 8.16 -12.58 -7.11
C PHE A 69 6.77 -12.85 -6.56
N VAL A 70 6.62 -12.77 -5.25
CA VAL A 70 5.32 -12.87 -4.58
C VAL A 70 5.07 -11.57 -3.84
N VAL A 71 3.98 -10.90 -4.18
CA VAL A 71 3.61 -9.58 -3.62
C VAL A 71 2.37 -9.73 -2.77
N SER A 72 2.46 -9.32 -1.51
CA SER A 72 1.31 -9.18 -0.63
C SER A 72 1.18 -7.72 -0.21
N VAL A 73 -0.04 -7.19 -0.31
CA VAL A 73 -0.34 -5.80 0.03
C VAL A 73 -1.52 -5.75 0.98
N THR A 74 -1.42 -4.93 2.01
CA THR A 74 -2.53 -4.57 2.89
C THR A 74 -2.76 -3.07 2.78
N PHE A 75 -3.97 -2.67 2.40
CA PHE A 75 -4.43 -1.30 2.46
C PHE A 75 -5.08 -1.05 3.82
N TYR A 76 -4.73 0.03 4.48
CA TYR A 76 -5.39 0.54 5.67
C TYR A 76 -6.38 1.60 5.27
N THR A 77 -7.67 1.36 5.51
CA THR A 77 -8.78 2.20 5.01
C THR A 77 -9.95 2.14 5.97
N ASP A 78 -11.00 2.92 5.71
CA ASP A 78 -12.30 2.81 6.39
C ASP A 78 -13.31 2.18 5.43
N THR A 79 -13.79 0.99 5.77
CA THR A 79 -14.72 0.21 4.94
C THR A 79 -16.18 0.37 5.35
N ARG A 80 -16.51 1.16 6.37
CA ARG A 80 -17.87 1.29 6.91
C ARG A 80 -18.87 1.73 5.85
N ARG A 81 -18.54 2.78 5.10
CA ARG A 81 -19.43 3.28 4.05
C ARG A 81 -19.67 2.23 2.96
N ALA A 82 -18.63 1.52 2.53
CA ALA A 82 -18.78 0.46 1.55
C ALA A 82 -19.65 -0.69 2.09
N GLY A 83 -19.47 -1.06 3.37
CA GLY A 83 -20.28 -2.10 4.03
C GLY A 83 -21.76 -1.72 4.19
N GLU A 84 -22.05 -0.44 4.37
CA GLU A 84 -23.45 0.06 4.52
C GLU A 84 -24.16 0.23 3.18
N THR A 85 -23.45 0.60 2.13
CA THR A 85 -24.05 1.01 0.84
C THR A 85 -23.89 -0.02 -0.26
N ASP A 86 -23.02 -1.03 -0.08
CA ASP A 86 -22.60 -1.99 -1.12
C ASP A 86 -22.10 -1.30 -2.41
N ASP A 87 -21.48 -0.12 -2.25
CA ASP A 87 -20.98 0.71 -3.35
C ASP A 87 -19.47 0.55 -3.48
N LEU A 88 -19.03 -0.02 -4.60
CA LEU A 88 -17.61 -0.21 -4.91
C LEU A 88 -16.82 1.12 -4.94
N SER A 89 -17.47 2.24 -5.29
CA SER A 89 -16.81 3.55 -5.32
C SER A 89 -16.39 4.04 -3.91
N ALA A 90 -16.97 3.48 -2.87
CA ALA A 90 -16.62 3.74 -1.47
C ALA A 90 -15.52 2.80 -0.94
N SER A 91 -14.98 1.91 -1.77
CA SER A 91 -13.97 0.91 -1.40
C SER A 91 -12.72 1.00 -2.28
N ILE A 92 -11.77 0.10 -2.05
CA ILE A 92 -10.61 -0.10 -2.92
C ILE A 92 -10.88 -1.31 -3.81
N HIS A 93 -10.86 -1.11 -5.13
CA HIS A 93 -11.00 -2.20 -6.09
C HIS A 93 -9.72 -3.03 -6.13
N TYR A 94 -9.66 -4.08 -5.30
CA TYR A 94 -8.48 -4.94 -5.16
C TYR A 94 -8.08 -5.66 -6.46
N GLY A 95 -9.03 -5.95 -7.35
CA GLY A 95 -8.73 -6.52 -8.67
C GLY A 95 -7.92 -5.56 -9.54
N GLU A 96 -8.31 -4.29 -9.63
CA GLU A 96 -7.54 -3.26 -10.33
C GLU A 96 -6.19 -3.02 -9.65
N ALA A 97 -6.14 -3.06 -8.32
CA ALA A 97 -4.90 -2.93 -7.58
C ALA A 97 -3.91 -4.06 -7.89
N ALA A 98 -4.38 -5.30 -7.94
CA ALA A 98 -3.55 -6.45 -8.29
C ALA A 98 -2.97 -6.33 -9.71
N HIS A 99 -3.79 -5.92 -10.69
CA HIS A 99 -3.30 -5.67 -12.05
C HIS A 99 -2.30 -4.52 -12.10
N ALA A 100 -2.54 -3.41 -11.40
CA ALA A 100 -1.62 -2.28 -11.34
C ALA A 100 -0.27 -2.65 -10.71
N ILE A 101 -0.27 -3.46 -9.64
CA ILE A 101 0.95 -3.99 -9.03
C ILE A 101 1.73 -4.84 -10.04
N ALA A 102 1.07 -5.77 -10.70
CA ALA A 102 1.71 -6.67 -11.66
C ALA A 102 2.29 -5.90 -12.85
N GLU A 103 1.59 -4.90 -13.37
CA GLU A 103 2.06 -4.03 -14.44
C GLU A 103 3.25 -3.19 -13.99
N PHE A 104 3.17 -2.54 -12.84
CA PHE A 104 4.24 -1.74 -12.27
C PHE A 104 5.53 -2.54 -12.08
N MET A 105 5.44 -3.73 -11.50
CA MET A 105 6.57 -4.63 -11.26
C MET A 105 7.26 -5.05 -12.58
N ARG A 106 6.49 -5.26 -13.64
CA ARG A 106 7.05 -5.62 -14.96
C ARG A 106 7.68 -4.44 -15.68
N ALA A 107 7.08 -3.27 -15.55
CA ALA A 107 7.51 -2.06 -16.26
C ALA A 107 8.76 -1.40 -15.66
N HIS A 108 9.01 -1.59 -14.36
CA HIS A 108 10.05 -0.88 -13.62
C HIS A 108 11.03 -1.84 -12.96
N PRO A 109 12.10 -2.26 -13.63
CA PRO A 109 13.12 -3.13 -13.03
C PRO A 109 13.89 -2.39 -11.94
N PHE A 110 14.06 -3.05 -10.79
CA PHE A 110 14.80 -2.55 -9.64
C PHE A 110 15.95 -3.49 -9.29
N LYS A 111 17.04 -2.95 -8.77
CA LYS A 111 18.15 -3.77 -8.26
C LYS A 111 17.83 -4.38 -6.90
N LEU A 112 17.12 -3.64 -6.05
CA LEU A 112 16.84 -4.02 -4.67
C LEU A 112 15.34 -4.27 -4.45
N LEU A 113 15.01 -5.31 -3.67
CA LEU A 113 13.63 -5.56 -3.24
C LEU A 113 13.04 -4.37 -2.45
N ALA A 114 13.88 -3.70 -1.65
CA ALA A 114 13.46 -2.53 -0.89
C ALA A 114 12.97 -1.40 -1.82
N ALA A 115 13.70 -1.13 -2.90
CA ALA A 115 13.31 -0.11 -3.88
C ALA A 115 12.04 -0.51 -4.65
N ALA A 116 11.90 -1.79 -4.98
CA ALA A 116 10.69 -2.29 -5.63
C ALA A 116 9.47 -2.19 -4.69
N ALA A 117 9.61 -2.55 -3.41
CA ALA A 117 8.55 -2.42 -2.42
C ALA A 117 8.15 -0.96 -2.19
N GLU A 118 9.11 -0.05 -2.11
CA GLU A 118 8.88 1.40 -2.01
C GLU A 118 8.10 1.93 -3.21
N GLY A 119 8.54 1.59 -4.43
CA GLY A 119 7.86 2.00 -5.65
C GLY A 119 6.42 1.49 -5.74
N VAL A 120 6.16 0.26 -5.30
CA VAL A 120 4.79 -0.29 -5.20
C VAL A 120 3.97 0.50 -4.19
N ALA A 121 4.53 0.81 -3.02
CA ALA A 121 3.83 1.58 -1.99
C ALA A 121 3.46 2.99 -2.48
N ASP A 122 4.40 3.70 -3.10
CA ASP A 122 4.18 5.04 -3.65
C ASP A 122 3.11 5.04 -4.74
N MET A 123 3.18 4.08 -5.67
CA MET A 123 2.19 3.91 -6.74
C MET A 123 0.80 3.68 -6.16
N LEU A 124 0.66 2.81 -5.17
CA LEU A 124 -0.62 2.48 -4.55
C LEU A 124 -1.19 3.65 -3.75
N LEU A 125 -0.38 4.34 -2.95
CA LEU A 125 -0.80 5.54 -2.23
C LEU A 125 -1.19 6.67 -3.18
N GLY A 126 -0.49 6.83 -4.30
CA GLY A 126 -0.85 7.80 -5.32
C GLY A 126 -2.18 7.49 -6.02
N ARG A 127 -2.44 6.21 -6.29
CA ARG A 127 -3.63 5.75 -7.03
C ARG A 127 -4.90 5.66 -6.19
N TYR A 128 -4.79 5.30 -4.91
CA TYR A 128 -5.92 5.05 -4.02
C TYR A 128 -6.01 6.08 -2.89
N PRO A 129 -6.66 7.23 -3.12
CA PRO A 129 -6.79 8.28 -2.11
C PRO A 129 -7.49 7.84 -0.83
N SER A 130 -8.33 6.82 -0.86
CA SER A 130 -9.02 6.25 0.31
C SER A 130 -8.10 5.42 1.22
N ALA A 131 -6.88 5.07 0.77
CA ALA A 131 -5.90 4.39 1.61
C ALA A 131 -5.16 5.40 2.49
N TYR A 132 -5.22 5.24 3.79
CA TYR A 132 -4.43 5.99 4.78
C TYR A 132 -2.99 5.53 4.85
N GLY A 133 -2.76 4.28 4.52
CA GLY A 133 -1.45 3.66 4.45
C GLY A 133 -1.51 2.33 3.72
N VAL A 134 -0.34 1.80 3.41
CA VAL A 134 -0.17 0.48 2.82
C VAL A 134 0.97 -0.27 3.50
N ARG A 135 0.80 -1.58 3.67
CA ARG A 135 1.88 -2.51 3.94
C ARG A 135 2.17 -3.27 2.67
N VAL A 136 3.41 -3.34 2.27
CA VAL A 136 3.88 -4.10 1.10
C VAL A 136 4.90 -5.12 1.57
N LYS A 137 4.63 -6.39 1.32
CA LYS A 137 5.61 -7.49 1.48
C LYS A 137 5.94 -8.03 0.10
N LEU A 138 7.22 -8.01 -0.23
CA LEU A 138 7.76 -8.52 -1.48
C LEU A 138 8.71 -9.67 -1.21
N GLU A 139 8.39 -10.85 -1.73
CA GLU A 139 9.16 -12.08 -1.55
C GLU A 139 9.82 -12.50 -2.87
N LYS A 140 11.01 -13.04 -2.74
CA LYS A 140 11.83 -13.56 -3.83
C LYS A 140 12.17 -15.02 -3.56
N PRO A 141 11.30 -15.96 -3.98
CA PRO A 141 11.51 -17.40 -3.70
C PRO A 141 12.78 -17.97 -4.33
N TRP A 142 13.17 -17.46 -5.48
CA TRP A 142 14.34 -17.94 -6.23
C TRP A 142 15.55 -17.02 -6.09
N ALA A 143 15.74 -16.44 -4.90
CA ALA A 143 16.89 -15.59 -4.64
C ALA A 143 18.21 -16.39 -4.81
N PRO A 144 19.16 -15.92 -5.63
CA PRO A 144 20.40 -16.64 -5.92
C PRO A 144 21.41 -16.51 -4.77
N VAL A 145 21.07 -17.04 -3.59
CA VAL A 145 21.87 -16.93 -2.36
C VAL A 145 22.91 -18.07 -2.26
N GLY A 146 22.71 -19.14 -3.03
CA GLY A 146 23.59 -20.33 -2.97
C GLY A 146 23.37 -21.22 -1.74
N LEU A 147 22.30 -20.98 -0.98
CA LEU A 147 21.91 -21.75 0.20
C LEU A 147 20.44 -22.16 0.10
N PRO A 148 20.04 -23.31 0.66
CA PRO A 148 18.65 -23.72 0.71
C PRO A 148 17.88 -22.78 1.63
N LEU A 149 16.87 -22.10 1.07
CA LEU A 149 15.96 -21.22 1.80
C LEU A 149 14.59 -21.19 1.11
N ARG A 150 13.56 -20.81 1.83
CA ARG A 150 12.21 -20.72 1.28
C ARG A 150 12.05 -19.48 0.39
N SER A 151 12.45 -18.33 0.89
CA SER A 151 12.45 -17.06 0.17
C SER A 151 13.25 -16.01 0.93
N VAL A 152 13.66 -14.95 0.23
CA VAL A 152 14.09 -13.70 0.82
C VAL A 152 12.93 -12.72 0.71
N SER A 153 12.69 -11.89 1.71
CA SER A 153 11.60 -10.91 1.67
C SER A 153 12.01 -9.56 2.25
N VAL A 154 11.34 -8.52 1.77
CA VAL A 154 11.31 -7.18 2.36
C VAL A 154 9.86 -6.85 2.66
N GLU A 155 9.59 -6.35 3.85
CA GLU A 155 8.28 -5.84 4.25
C GLU A 155 8.43 -4.41 4.73
N ILE A 156 7.60 -3.54 4.21
CA ILE A 156 7.55 -2.12 4.57
C ILE A 156 6.12 -1.69 4.86
N GLU A 157 5.98 -0.67 5.68
CA GLU A 157 4.70 0.00 5.93
C GLU A 157 4.88 1.49 5.69
N ARG A 158 3.98 2.09 4.90
CA ARG A 158 4.03 3.51 4.53
C ARG A 158 2.67 4.14 4.74
N THR A 159 2.69 5.34 5.30
CA THR A 159 1.53 6.22 5.41
C THR A 159 1.61 7.32 4.36
N ARG A 160 0.48 7.92 4.11
CA ARG A 160 0.40 9.13 3.29
C ARG A 160 1.08 10.29 4.05
N ALA A 161 1.98 11.01 3.37
CA ALA A 161 2.62 12.22 3.89
C ALA A 161 1.66 13.42 3.89
#